data_e3caa9fb2494b89bed06c9722daae35f
#
_entry.id   e3caa9fb2494b89bed06c9722daae35f
#
_cell.length_a   1.000
_cell.length_b   1.000
_cell.length_c   1.000
_cell.angle_alpha   90.00
_cell.angle_beta   90.00
_cell.angle_gamma   90.00
#
_symmetry.space_group_name_H-M   'P 1'
#
loop_
_entity.id
_entity.type
_entity.pdbx_description
1 polymer ?
#
loop_
_entity_poly.entity_id
_entity_poly.type
_entity_poly.pdbx_seq_one_letter_code
_entity_poly.pdbx_strand_id
1 'polypeptide(L)'
;MPFDLKADYKPAWDQPKAINQIVEAFNKWKKNITLLWATGTWKTFTMANIIQKVQRPTLVISHNKTLAAQLSTEFKAFFPNNAVHYFVSYFDYYQPESYLPSSWTYIEKEATINDEIEMYRLATMASLLSRDDVIVVASASSLYGLWQSRFFQENMLQLKVGQSYDFKEVKRQLLHMQYKPVHGKIEPWMFELQWERLDVYSSTEKSVYRCFFDEDVIERIEIRDSITFELKTQANQVILWPATQYLQDTNDLENILQQIDLEKELRIKEFEKAWMLVEAERIKKRVEYDLRMIRETGFVNGIENYSLYFDKRLPGEAPNTIFDYFPKDFLLIIDESHMTIPQLNAMSQWDRARKNNLIRYWFRLPSAIDHRPLRFEELEATLWWKSLDEIKLDQATDNLDLVSKAHLQVIEKEDKTQSLINKKARAENQRANLASKIKTWAKSIFLSATPAEYELNLSDEVVEQIIRPTWLLDPITYVYPKSWNYAHLLASVDKLLKKKPQLEVYLTDKESKKEEKDVLKDLFEDDLE
;
A
#
# COMPACT_ATOMS: atom_id res chain seq x y z
N MET A 1 19.22 -14.69 -0.82
CA MET A 1 19.15 -16.13 -0.45
C MET A 1 18.01 -16.76 -1.23
N PRO A 2 18.02 -18.08 -1.53
CA PRO A 2 16.83 -18.71 -2.11
C PRO A 2 15.70 -18.81 -1.08
N PHE A 3 14.47 -18.84 -1.54
CA PHE A 3 13.33 -19.19 -0.68
C PHE A 3 13.42 -20.65 -0.28
N ASP A 4 13.37 -20.91 1.03
CA ASP A 4 13.51 -22.24 1.63
C ASP A 4 12.28 -22.55 2.50
N LEU A 5 11.30 -23.22 1.90
CA LEU A 5 10.04 -23.59 2.55
C LEU A 5 10.28 -24.66 3.61
N LYS A 6 9.85 -24.39 4.83
CA LYS A 6 9.84 -25.34 5.94
C LYS A 6 8.39 -25.73 6.27
N ALA A 7 8.07 -27.01 6.08
CA ALA A 7 6.78 -27.56 6.46
C ALA A 7 6.92 -29.05 6.78
N ASP A 8 6.18 -29.51 7.78
CA ASP A 8 6.16 -30.91 8.21
C ASP A 8 5.33 -31.81 7.28
N TYR A 9 4.62 -31.23 6.33
CA TYR A 9 3.73 -31.90 5.40
C TYR A 9 4.05 -31.52 3.95
N LYS A 10 3.60 -32.37 3.02
CA LYS A 10 3.79 -32.20 1.57
C LYS A 10 2.47 -31.82 0.89
N PRO A 11 2.53 -31.14 -0.26
CA PRO A 11 1.33 -30.88 -1.06
C PRO A 11 0.57 -32.16 -1.37
N ALA A 12 -0.74 -32.14 -1.16
CA ALA A 12 -1.63 -33.28 -1.33
C ALA A 12 -2.83 -32.95 -2.23
N TRP A 13 -3.54 -33.97 -2.72
CA TRP A 13 -4.74 -33.86 -3.53
C TRP A 13 -4.51 -33.05 -4.82
N ASP A 14 -5.27 -31.96 -5.03
CA ASP A 14 -5.11 -31.09 -6.20
C ASP A 14 -3.91 -30.15 -6.13
N GLN A 15 -3.34 -29.95 -4.93
CA GLN A 15 -2.24 -29.00 -4.74
C GLN A 15 -1.03 -29.29 -5.65
N PRO A 16 -0.48 -30.53 -5.74
CA PRO A 16 0.65 -30.80 -6.60
C PRO A 16 0.37 -30.49 -8.07
N LYS A 17 -0.85 -30.80 -8.53
CA LYS A 17 -1.29 -30.53 -9.90
C LYS A 17 -1.37 -29.01 -10.14
N ALA A 18 -2.05 -28.27 -9.27
CA ALA A 18 -2.22 -26.83 -9.38
C ALA A 18 -0.87 -26.10 -9.34
N ILE A 19 0.02 -26.45 -8.39
CA ILE A 19 1.37 -25.88 -8.29
C ILE A 19 2.17 -26.11 -9.57
N ASN A 20 2.17 -27.34 -10.11
CA ASN A 20 2.93 -27.65 -11.31
C ASN A 20 2.37 -26.92 -12.54
N GLN A 21 1.05 -26.89 -12.71
CA GLN A 21 0.40 -26.17 -13.81
C GLN A 21 0.76 -24.68 -13.80
N ILE A 22 0.70 -24.01 -12.63
CA ILE A 22 1.05 -22.59 -12.50
C ILE A 22 2.53 -22.36 -12.84
N VAL A 23 3.44 -23.18 -12.30
CA VAL A 23 4.87 -23.05 -12.57
C VAL A 23 5.19 -23.30 -14.04
N GLU A 24 4.58 -24.32 -14.66
CA GLU A 24 4.74 -24.58 -16.09
C GLU A 24 4.18 -23.45 -16.96
N ALA A 25 3.03 -22.90 -16.61
CA ALA A 25 2.45 -21.76 -17.30
C ALA A 25 3.42 -20.55 -17.27
N PHE A 26 4.01 -20.27 -16.12
CA PHE A 26 5.01 -19.23 -15.98
C PHE A 26 6.28 -19.50 -16.79
N ASN A 27 6.71 -20.74 -16.90
CA ASN A 27 7.84 -21.14 -17.75
C ASN A 27 7.52 -21.02 -19.25
N LYS A 28 6.24 -21.12 -19.63
CA LYS A 28 5.72 -20.87 -20.99
C LYS A 28 5.40 -19.39 -21.25
N TRP A 29 5.93 -18.48 -20.43
CA TRP A 29 5.76 -17.03 -20.55
C TRP A 29 4.34 -16.51 -20.33
N LYS A 30 3.40 -17.31 -19.82
CA LYS A 30 2.13 -16.81 -19.34
C LYS A 30 2.34 -15.90 -18.14
N LYS A 31 1.58 -14.82 -18.05
CA LYS A 31 1.78 -13.79 -17.04
C LYS A 31 0.71 -13.81 -15.95
N ASN A 32 -0.53 -14.01 -16.35
CA ASN A 32 -1.68 -13.86 -15.48
C ASN A 32 -2.40 -15.21 -15.36
N ILE A 33 -2.54 -15.70 -14.15
CA ILE A 33 -3.17 -17.00 -13.88
C ILE A 33 -4.24 -16.81 -12.82
N THR A 34 -5.43 -17.37 -13.05
CA THR A 34 -6.45 -17.47 -12.00
C THR A 34 -6.39 -18.86 -11.38
N LEU A 35 -6.20 -18.89 -10.04
CA LEU A 35 -6.38 -20.12 -9.26
C LEU A 35 -7.79 -20.14 -8.67
N LEU A 36 -8.65 -20.95 -9.25
CA LEU A 36 -9.97 -21.26 -8.72
C LEU A 36 -9.82 -22.30 -7.60
N TRP A 37 -10.19 -21.91 -6.38
CA TRP A 37 -9.99 -22.75 -5.21
C TRP A 37 -11.29 -22.94 -4.41
N ALA A 38 -11.40 -24.08 -3.71
CA ALA A 38 -12.49 -24.32 -2.77
C ALA A 38 -12.04 -24.03 -1.33
N THR A 39 -12.95 -23.53 -0.49
CA THR A 39 -12.67 -23.25 0.94
C THR A 39 -12.15 -24.52 1.63
N GLY A 40 -11.07 -24.39 2.41
CA GLY A 40 -10.44 -25.53 3.09
C GLY A 40 -9.42 -26.32 2.26
N THR A 41 -9.00 -25.81 1.10
CA THR A 41 -7.95 -26.43 0.26
C THR A 41 -6.53 -25.99 0.61
N TRP A 42 -6.34 -25.27 1.72
CA TRP A 42 -5.04 -24.79 2.20
C TRP A 42 -4.29 -23.93 1.18
N LYS A 43 -4.96 -22.90 0.69
CA LYS A 43 -4.45 -21.99 -0.35
C LYS A 43 -3.08 -21.38 -0.01
N THR A 44 -2.84 -20.99 1.26
CA THR A 44 -1.57 -20.38 1.69
C THR A 44 -0.39 -21.33 1.48
N PHE A 45 -0.58 -22.62 1.75
CA PHE A 45 0.46 -23.62 1.53
C PHE A 45 0.74 -23.84 0.04
N THR A 46 -0.29 -23.77 -0.80
CA THR A 46 -0.13 -23.82 -2.26
C THR A 46 0.67 -22.62 -2.74
N MET A 47 0.34 -21.40 -2.28
CA MET A 47 1.12 -20.18 -2.57
C MET A 47 2.57 -20.31 -2.13
N ALA A 48 2.84 -20.79 -0.92
CA ALA A 48 4.19 -20.97 -0.40
C ALA A 48 5.01 -21.93 -1.30
N ASN A 49 4.43 -23.02 -1.75
CA ASN A 49 5.10 -23.95 -2.69
C ASN A 49 5.36 -23.31 -4.06
N ILE A 50 4.45 -22.46 -4.55
CA ILE A 50 4.67 -21.70 -5.79
C ILE A 50 5.84 -20.73 -5.61
N ILE A 51 5.86 -19.95 -4.52
CA ILE A 51 6.94 -19.01 -4.21
C ILE A 51 8.29 -19.72 -4.18
N GLN A 52 8.36 -20.87 -3.48
CA GLN A 52 9.59 -21.67 -3.43
C GLN A 52 10.04 -22.12 -4.81
N LYS A 53 9.13 -22.52 -5.71
CA LYS A 53 9.49 -22.97 -7.06
C LYS A 53 9.84 -21.83 -8.01
N VAL A 54 9.18 -20.69 -7.88
CA VAL A 54 9.36 -19.53 -8.76
C VAL A 54 10.57 -18.70 -8.37
N GLN A 55 10.97 -18.69 -7.08
CA GLN A 55 12.16 -18.01 -6.56
C GLN A 55 12.22 -16.52 -6.92
N ARG A 56 11.14 -15.78 -6.70
CA ARG A 56 11.03 -14.33 -6.99
C ARG A 56 10.52 -13.55 -5.79
N PRO A 57 10.99 -12.32 -5.57
CA PRO A 57 10.34 -11.43 -4.61
C PRO A 57 8.84 -11.43 -4.83
N THR A 58 8.08 -11.54 -3.76
CA THR A 58 6.63 -11.76 -3.86
C THR A 58 5.86 -10.70 -3.10
N LEU A 59 4.84 -10.12 -3.77
CA LEU A 59 3.84 -9.25 -3.14
C LEU A 59 2.50 -9.99 -3.08
N VAL A 60 1.95 -10.12 -1.88
CA VAL A 60 0.62 -10.68 -1.64
C VAL A 60 -0.30 -9.55 -1.20
N ILE A 61 -1.35 -9.27 -1.96
CA ILE A 61 -2.33 -8.23 -1.61
C ILE A 61 -3.61 -8.90 -1.11
N SER A 62 -4.03 -8.52 0.09
CA SER A 62 -5.29 -8.95 0.70
C SER A 62 -6.23 -7.77 0.92
N HIS A 63 -7.54 -8.01 0.90
CA HIS A 63 -8.56 -6.96 0.96
C HIS A 63 -8.68 -6.29 2.35
N ASN A 64 -8.18 -6.91 3.43
CA ASN A 64 -8.22 -6.31 4.77
C ASN A 64 -6.96 -6.60 5.61
N LYS A 65 -6.78 -5.82 6.70
CA LYS A 65 -5.63 -5.93 7.60
C LYS A 65 -5.56 -7.28 8.33
N THR A 66 -6.69 -7.83 8.75
CA THR A 66 -6.74 -9.07 9.55
C THR A 66 -6.27 -10.27 8.74
N LEU A 67 -6.79 -10.43 7.52
CA LEU A 67 -6.33 -11.49 6.63
C LEU A 67 -4.87 -11.31 6.22
N ALA A 68 -4.43 -10.07 5.96
CA ALA A 68 -3.03 -9.80 5.70
C ALA A 68 -2.13 -10.19 6.88
N ALA A 69 -2.56 -9.95 8.13
CA ALA A 69 -1.82 -10.36 9.34
C ALA A 69 -1.76 -11.89 9.46
N GLN A 70 -2.88 -12.57 9.23
CA GLN A 70 -2.93 -14.04 9.21
C GLN A 70 -1.96 -14.61 8.17
N LEU A 71 -2.07 -14.16 6.92
CA LEU A 71 -1.19 -14.61 5.82
C LEU A 71 0.28 -14.33 6.14
N SER A 72 0.60 -13.15 6.69
CA SER A 72 1.97 -12.82 7.09
C SER A 72 2.51 -13.79 8.15
N THR A 73 1.68 -14.17 9.12
CA THR A 73 2.05 -15.14 10.16
C THR A 73 2.27 -16.53 9.58
N GLU A 74 1.39 -16.99 8.69
CA GLU A 74 1.51 -18.27 8.01
C GLU A 74 2.77 -18.31 7.13
N PHE A 75 3.04 -17.26 6.34
CA PHE A 75 4.27 -17.18 5.52
C PHE A 75 5.54 -17.11 6.37
N LYS A 76 5.53 -16.42 7.53
CA LYS A 76 6.67 -16.44 8.45
C LYS A 76 6.96 -17.85 9.00
N ALA A 77 5.91 -18.63 9.27
CA ALA A 77 6.06 -20.02 9.68
C ALA A 77 6.64 -20.90 8.54
N PHE A 78 6.21 -20.67 7.31
CA PHE A 78 6.71 -21.40 6.14
C PHE A 78 8.13 -20.99 5.70
N PHE A 79 8.50 -19.73 5.90
CA PHE A 79 9.78 -19.16 5.46
C PHE A 79 10.53 -18.50 6.64
N PRO A 80 10.94 -19.27 7.66
CA PRO A 80 11.54 -18.70 8.88
C PRO A 80 12.90 -18.02 8.64
N ASN A 81 13.60 -18.36 7.56
CA ASN A 81 14.93 -17.83 7.22
C ASN A 81 14.88 -16.72 6.15
N ASN A 82 13.72 -16.47 5.54
CA ASN A 82 13.55 -15.46 4.52
C ASN A 82 12.87 -14.20 5.07
N ALA A 83 12.94 -13.11 4.34
CA ALA A 83 12.35 -11.84 4.76
C ALA A 83 10.84 -11.82 4.47
N VAL A 84 10.02 -12.05 5.49
CA VAL A 84 8.56 -11.96 5.39
C VAL A 84 8.07 -10.72 6.13
N HIS A 85 7.44 -9.81 5.42
CA HIS A 85 7.02 -8.51 5.91
C HIS A 85 5.52 -8.30 5.84
N TYR A 86 5.02 -7.52 6.79
CA TYR A 86 3.64 -7.08 6.88
C TYR A 86 3.55 -5.59 6.54
N PHE A 87 2.87 -5.25 5.44
CA PHE A 87 2.80 -3.91 4.90
C PHE A 87 1.36 -3.42 4.78
N VAL A 88 0.87 -2.75 5.81
CA VAL A 88 -0.48 -2.22 5.88
C VAL A 88 -0.48 -0.75 6.27
N SER A 89 -1.64 -0.12 6.31
CA SER A 89 -1.76 1.24 6.85
C SER A 89 -1.27 1.29 8.31
N TYR A 90 -0.38 2.22 8.61
CA TYR A 90 0.25 2.39 9.93
C TYR A 90 -0.63 3.13 10.94
N PHE A 91 -1.88 3.41 10.59
CA PHE A 91 -2.84 4.02 11.49
C PHE A 91 -3.65 2.94 12.24
N ASP A 92 -3.70 3.03 13.57
CA ASP A 92 -4.65 2.26 14.38
C ASP A 92 -6.06 2.84 14.23
N TYR A 93 -6.14 4.16 14.26
CA TYR A 93 -7.33 4.93 13.93
C TYR A 93 -7.00 5.94 12.84
N TYR A 94 -7.86 6.05 11.84
CA TYR A 94 -7.71 7.01 10.76
C TYR A 94 -9.06 7.57 10.34
N GLN A 95 -9.26 8.86 10.61
CA GLN A 95 -10.34 9.66 10.07
C GLN A 95 -9.75 10.62 9.04
N PRO A 96 -10.02 10.43 7.74
CA PRO A 96 -9.52 11.32 6.72
C PRO A 96 -10.16 12.70 6.84
N GLU A 97 -9.33 13.73 6.63
CA GLU A 97 -9.84 15.10 6.48
C GLU A 97 -10.91 15.14 5.39
N SER A 98 -12.08 15.71 5.67
CA SER A 98 -13.15 15.80 4.70
C SER A 98 -14.05 17.03 4.95
N TYR A 99 -14.75 17.43 3.91
CA TYR A 99 -15.75 18.48 4.00
C TYR A 99 -17.06 18.00 3.38
N LEU A 100 -18.14 18.15 4.14
CA LEU A 100 -19.50 17.79 3.75
C LEU A 100 -20.29 19.06 3.40
N PRO A 101 -20.44 19.39 2.11
CA PRO A 101 -21.11 20.63 1.71
C PRO A 101 -22.57 20.72 2.14
N SER A 102 -23.28 19.59 2.24
CA SER A 102 -24.69 19.52 2.62
C SER A 102 -24.96 19.97 4.06
N SER A 103 -24.01 19.72 4.97
CA SER A 103 -24.13 20.07 6.40
C SER A 103 -23.17 21.19 6.81
N TRP A 104 -22.35 21.71 5.89
CA TRP A 104 -21.28 22.69 6.16
C TRP A 104 -20.29 22.22 7.22
N THR A 105 -20.10 20.90 7.32
CA THR A 105 -19.27 20.29 8.36
C THR A 105 -17.87 20.00 7.82
N TYR A 106 -16.87 20.59 8.45
CA TYR A 106 -15.49 20.22 8.26
C TYR A 106 -15.09 19.18 9.30
N ILE A 107 -14.53 18.07 8.82
CA ILE A 107 -14.01 16.97 9.63
C ILE A 107 -12.50 17.06 9.55
N GLU A 108 -11.86 17.34 10.68
CA GLU A 108 -10.41 17.39 10.77
C GLU A 108 -9.82 15.99 10.64
N LYS A 109 -8.58 15.91 10.12
CA LYS A 109 -7.83 14.66 10.08
C LYS A 109 -7.48 14.24 11.49
N GLU A 110 -7.96 13.08 11.90
CA GLU A 110 -7.51 12.41 13.12
C GLU A 110 -6.82 11.10 12.75
N ALA A 111 -5.64 10.89 13.31
CA ALA A 111 -4.87 9.69 13.07
C ALA A 111 -4.04 9.33 14.29
N THR A 112 -4.14 8.08 14.71
CA THR A 112 -3.24 7.51 15.71
C THR A 112 -2.26 6.61 14.98
N ILE A 113 -0.98 6.99 15.01
CA ILE A 113 0.09 6.21 14.39
C ILE A 113 0.48 5.05 15.31
N ASN A 114 0.69 3.90 14.73
CA ASN A 114 1.26 2.74 15.39
C ASN A 114 2.73 2.62 15.00
N ASP A 115 3.61 2.93 15.94
CA ASP A 115 5.06 2.93 15.73
C ASP A 115 5.59 1.56 15.29
N GLU A 116 5.00 0.48 15.78
CA GLU A 116 5.41 -0.88 15.42
C GLU A 116 5.06 -1.18 13.95
N ILE A 117 3.88 -0.78 13.48
CA ILE A 117 3.49 -0.95 12.08
C ILE A 117 4.33 -0.05 11.18
N GLU A 118 4.66 1.16 11.62
CA GLU A 118 5.56 2.04 10.87
C GLU A 118 6.95 1.41 10.72
N MET A 119 7.50 0.84 11.79
CA MET A 119 8.75 0.08 11.74
C MET A 119 8.68 -1.10 10.75
N TYR A 120 7.58 -1.87 10.72
CA TYR A 120 7.40 -2.94 9.74
C TYR A 120 7.38 -2.43 8.30
N ARG A 121 6.82 -1.26 8.05
CA ARG A 121 6.83 -0.63 6.73
C ARG A 121 8.24 -0.22 6.31
N LEU A 122 9.00 0.43 7.20
CA LEU A 122 10.40 0.79 6.97
C LEU A 122 11.26 -0.47 6.73
N ALA A 123 11.06 -1.52 7.54
CA ALA A 123 11.71 -2.81 7.34
C ALA A 123 11.41 -3.44 5.98
N THR A 124 10.16 -3.32 5.51
CA THR A 124 9.77 -3.80 4.18
C THR A 124 10.53 -3.07 3.09
N MET A 125 10.55 -1.74 3.13
CA MET A 125 11.23 -0.89 2.15
C MET A 125 12.73 -1.18 2.13
N ALA A 126 13.36 -1.27 3.30
CA ALA A 126 14.77 -1.61 3.45
C ALA A 126 15.11 -3.00 2.86
N SER A 127 14.29 -4.00 3.17
CA SER A 127 14.50 -5.37 2.68
C SER A 127 14.34 -5.47 1.17
N LEU A 128 13.34 -4.82 0.57
CA LEU A 128 13.15 -4.79 -0.89
C LEU A 128 14.32 -4.16 -1.65
N LEU A 129 15.05 -3.23 -1.01
CA LEU A 129 16.22 -2.58 -1.59
C LEU A 129 17.53 -3.33 -1.35
N SER A 130 17.56 -4.31 -0.43
CA SER A 130 18.81 -4.99 -0.02
C SER A 130 18.79 -6.50 -0.19
N ARG A 131 17.62 -7.12 -0.49
CA ARG A 131 17.44 -8.57 -0.56
C ARG A 131 16.56 -8.96 -1.73
N ASP A 132 16.75 -10.18 -2.24
CA ASP A 132 15.92 -10.77 -3.31
C ASP A 132 14.92 -11.80 -2.78
N ASP A 133 15.04 -12.23 -1.52
CA ASP A 133 14.23 -13.27 -0.89
C ASP A 133 13.14 -12.66 0.02
N VAL A 134 12.37 -11.74 -0.54
CA VAL A 134 11.39 -10.93 0.21
C VAL A 134 9.96 -11.33 -0.15
N ILE A 135 9.15 -11.62 0.86
CA ILE A 135 7.70 -11.78 0.75
C ILE A 135 7.05 -10.61 1.50
N VAL A 136 6.25 -9.82 0.80
CA VAL A 136 5.48 -8.72 1.39
C VAL A 136 4.01 -9.09 1.37
N VAL A 137 3.38 -9.13 2.54
CA VAL A 137 1.93 -9.28 2.64
C VAL A 137 1.33 -7.91 2.95
N ALA A 138 0.55 -7.40 2.02
CA ALA A 138 0.02 -6.05 2.03
C ALA A 138 -1.51 -6.00 1.98
N SER A 139 -2.07 -4.91 2.47
CA SER A 139 -3.46 -4.55 2.19
C SER A 139 -3.54 -3.57 1.02
N ALA A 140 -4.76 -3.18 0.64
CA ALA A 140 -4.99 -2.17 -0.39
C ALA A 140 -4.23 -0.84 -0.17
N SER A 141 -3.76 -0.57 1.07
CA SER A 141 -2.90 0.58 1.38
C SER A 141 -1.55 0.59 0.63
N SER A 142 -1.14 -0.53 0.04
CA SER A 142 0.03 -0.63 -0.83
C SER A 142 -0.03 0.27 -2.06
N LEU A 143 -1.24 0.66 -2.49
CA LEU A 143 -1.44 1.59 -3.61
C LEU A 143 -1.27 3.07 -3.22
N TYR A 144 -1.21 3.39 -1.92
CA TYR A 144 -0.97 4.78 -1.51
C TYR A 144 0.48 5.19 -1.70
N GLY A 145 0.66 6.50 -1.95
CA GLY A 145 1.94 7.10 -2.22
C GLY A 145 2.99 6.83 -1.15
N LEU A 146 4.15 6.44 -1.61
CA LEU A 146 5.42 6.38 -0.89
C LEU A 146 6.39 7.35 -1.53
N TRP A 147 7.49 7.65 -0.86
CA TRP A 147 8.55 8.42 -1.49
C TRP A 147 9.36 7.54 -2.44
N GLN A 148 10.16 8.20 -3.30
CA GLN A 148 10.97 7.50 -4.30
C GLN A 148 11.93 6.52 -3.62
N SER A 149 11.95 5.28 -4.10
CA SER A 149 12.81 4.21 -3.61
C SER A 149 14.31 4.59 -3.66
N ARG A 150 14.71 5.30 -4.72
CA ARG A 150 16.07 5.81 -4.88
C ARG A 150 16.46 6.75 -3.74
N PHE A 151 15.58 7.68 -3.36
CA PHE A 151 15.88 8.65 -2.30
C PHE A 151 16.00 7.98 -0.94
N PHE A 152 15.17 6.97 -0.66
CA PHE A 152 15.28 6.17 0.56
C PHE A 152 16.61 5.40 0.62
N GLN A 153 17.08 4.89 -0.51
CA GLN A 153 18.36 4.18 -0.64
C GLN A 153 19.57 5.11 -0.53
N GLU A 154 19.53 6.27 -1.16
CA GLU A 154 20.64 7.25 -1.14
C GLU A 154 20.88 7.85 0.25
N ASN A 155 19.88 7.83 1.12
CA ASN A 155 19.96 8.36 2.49
C ASN A 155 20.21 7.30 3.55
N MET A 156 20.64 6.10 3.20
CA MET A 156 21.11 5.10 4.18
C MET A 156 22.51 5.44 4.71
N LEU A 157 22.78 5.09 5.97
CA LEU A 157 24.12 5.15 6.56
C LEU A 157 24.65 3.76 6.81
N GLN A 158 25.74 3.40 6.13
CA GLN A 158 26.43 2.15 6.35
C GLN A 158 27.61 2.35 7.29
N LEU A 159 27.64 1.59 8.38
CA LEU A 159 28.75 1.59 9.35
C LEU A 159 29.47 0.23 9.30
N LYS A 160 30.81 0.24 9.18
CA LYS A 160 31.63 -0.95 9.05
C LYS A 160 32.79 -0.92 10.03
N VAL A 161 33.10 -2.06 10.62
CA VAL A 161 34.30 -2.25 11.46
C VAL A 161 35.55 -2.00 10.65
N GLY A 162 36.52 -1.28 11.23
CA GLY A 162 37.78 -0.92 10.61
C GLY A 162 37.72 0.30 9.67
N GLN A 163 36.56 0.97 9.54
CA GLN A 163 36.44 2.21 8.77
C GLN A 163 36.40 3.43 9.70
N SER A 164 36.99 4.55 9.23
CA SER A 164 37.00 5.84 9.92
C SER A 164 35.76 6.66 9.56
N TYR A 165 35.15 7.30 10.55
CA TYR A 165 33.97 8.13 10.43
C TYR A 165 34.08 9.43 11.23
N ASP A 166 33.83 10.58 10.62
CA ASP A 166 33.70 11.85 11.35
C ASP A 166 32.38 11.86 12.15
N PHE A 167 32.48 11.96 13.47
CA PHE A 167 31.33 12.02 14.39
C PHE A 167 30.33 13.12 14.06
N LYS A 168 30.83 14.29 13.61
CA LYS A 168 29.96 15.40 13.24
C LYS A 168 29.13 15.06 12.01
N GLU A 169 29.75 14.38 11.05
CA GLU A 169 29.10 13.95 9.84
C GLU A 169 28.07 12.84 10.13
N VAL A 170 28.44 11.83 10.94
CA VAL A 170 27.52 10.76 11.37
C VAL A 170 26.31 11.36 12.10
N LYS A 171 26.53 12.29 13.03
CA LYS A 171 25.44 12.99 13.73
C LYS A 171 24.57 13.78 12.76
N ARG A 172 25.15 14.50 11.82
CA ARG A 172 24.42 15.28 10.81
C ARG A 172 23.55 14.37 9.95
N GLN A 173 24.10 13.23 9.51
CA GLN A 173 23.38 12.26 8.69
C GLN A 173 22.24 11.60 9.46
N LEU A 174 22.43 11.21 10.73
CA LEU A 174 21.37 10.67 11.57
C LEU A 174 20.21 11.67 11.77
N LEU A 175 20.54 12.95 12.02
CA LEU A 175 19.52 14.01 12.12
C LEU A 175 18.79 14.20 10.79
N HIS A 176 19.50 14.17 9.67
CA HIS A 176 18.89 14.22 8.34
C HIS A 176 17.95 13.02 8.10
N MET A 177 18.34 11.84 8.55
CA MET A 177 17.53 10.62 8.52
C MET A 177 16.37 10.64 9.54
N GLN A 178 16.14 11.75 10.23
CA GLN A 178 15.09 11.98 11.22
C GLN A 178 15.22 11.15 12.51
N TYR A 179 16.43 10.68 12.84
CA TYR A 179 16.70 10.17 14.18
C TYR A 179 16.80 11.31 15.19
N LYS A 180 16.28 11.08 16.40
CA LYS A 180 16.29 12.09 17.48
C LYS A 180 17.45 11.82 18.43
N PRO A 181 18.28 12.84 18.76
CA PRO A 181 19.32 12.67 19.75
C PRO A 181 18.71 12.56 21.15
N VAL A 182 19.27 11.69 21.98
CA VAL A 182 18.85 11.49 23.37
C VAL A 182 20.08 11.38 24.27
N HIS A 183 19.89 11.67 25.56
CA HIS A 183 20.84 11.36 26.62
C HIS A 183 20.12 10.48 27.65
N GLY A 184 20.48 9.20 27.71
CA GLY A 184 19.91 8.22 28.63
C GLY A 184 19.11 7.12 27.93
N LYS A 185 17.83 6.96 28.27
CA LYS A 185 17.01 5.87 27.72
C LYS A 185 16.76 6.09 26.23
N ILE A 186 17.19 5.13 25.41
CA ILE A 186 16.95 5.10 23.96
C ILE A 186 15.59 4.48 23.69
N GLU A 187 14.75 5.18 22.95
CA GLU A 187 13.45 4.75 22.44
C GLU A 187 13.51 4.61 20.90
N PRO A 188 12.48 4.06 20.23
CA PRO A 188 12.46 3.94 18.78
C PRO A 188 12.86 5.25 18.07
N TRP A 189 13.69 5.12 17.03
CA TRP A 189 14.19 6.22 16.18
C TRP A 189 15.03 7.27 16.92
N MET A 190 15.67 6.88 18.05
CA MET A 190 16.60 7.71 18.77
C MET A 190 18.04 7.20 18.64
N PHE A 191 18.98 8.11 18.88
CA PHE A 191 20.39 7.77 18.98
C PHE A 191 21.04 8.52 20.13
N GLU A 192 22.05 7.90 20.73
CA GLU A 192 22.93 8.52 21.71
C GLU A 192 24.36 8.45 21.19
N LEU A 193 25.03 9.60 21.12
CA LEU A 193 26.43 9.71 20.74
C LEU A 193 27.25 10.17 21.95
N GLN A 194 28.14 9.32 22.40
CA GLN A 194 29.14 9.56 23.45
C GLN A 194 30.56 9.52 22.84
N TRP A 195 31.58 9.86 23.63
CA TRP A 195 32.97 10.04 23.15
C TRP A 195 33.51 8.88 22.28
N GLU A 196 33.20 7.63 22.65
CA GLU A 196 33.71 6.43 22.00
C GLU A 196 32.57 5.46 21.63
N ARG A 197 31.32 5.93 21.69
CA ARG A 197 30.16 5.07 21.52
C ARG A 197 29.03 5.76 20.81
N LEU A 198 28.49 5.10 19.83
CA LEU A 198 27.23 5.46 19.18
C LEU A 198 26.21 4.32 19.38
N ASP A 199 25.12 4.63 20.04
CA ASP A 199 23.96 3.76 20.17
C ASP A 199 22.84 4.29 19.26
N VAL A 200 22.28 3.45 18.38
CA VAL A 200 21.16 3.83 17.51
C VAL A 200 20.08 2.76 17.60
N TYR A 201 18.86 3.16 17.96
CA TYR A 201 17.71 2.27 17.85
C TYR A 201 17.32 2.13 16.37
N SER A 202 17.41 0.92 15.82
CA SER A 202 17.13 0.65 14.41
C SER A 202 15.70 1.07 14.03
N SER A 203 15.55 1.71 12.86
CA SER A 203 14.22 2.04 12.32
C SER A 203 13.49 0.83 11.71
N THR A 204 14.20 -0.27 11.52
CA THR A 204 13.69 -1.45 10.79
C THR A 204 13.53 -2.70 11.64
N GLU A 205 14.04 -2.68 12.87
CA GLU A 205 13.93 -3.83 13.80
C GLU A 205 14.02 -3.41 15.26
N LYS A 206 13.50 -4.24 16.16
CA LYS A 206 13.57 -4.04 17.62
C LYS A 206 14.97 -4.36 18.15
N SER A 207 15.97 -3.59 17.71
CA SER A 207 17.37 -3.74 18.10
C SER A 207 18.05 -2.39 18.23
N VAL A 208 19.05 -2.32 19.12
CA VAL A 208 19.95 -1.19 19.25
C VAL A 208 21.29 -1.59 18.69
N TYR A 209 21.78 -0.82 17.72
CA TYR A 209 23.12 -0.99 17.18
C TYR A 209 24.08 -0.14 18.01
N ARG A 210 25.04 -0.78 18.65
CA ARG A 210 26.07 -0.13 19.46
C ARG A 210 27.39 -0.23 18.75
N CYS A 211 27.91 0.91 18.29
CA CYS A 211 29.22 1.02 17.66
C CYS A 211 30.22 1.58 18.66
N PHE A 212 31.35 0.91 18.84
CA PHE A 212 32.47 1.38 19.63
C PHE A 212 33.54 1.93 18.70
N PHE A 213 34.10 3.08 19.08
CA PHE A 213 35.11 3.77 18.31
C PHE A 213 36.43 3.81 19.08
N ASP A 214 37.52 3.63 18.36
CA ASP A 214 38.87 3.99 18.76
C ASP A 214 39.26 5.20 17.92
N GLU A 215 39.32 6.38 18.55
CA GLU A 215 39.34 7.68 17.88
C GLU A 215 38.16 7.80 16.88
N ASP A 216 38.44 7.81 15.56
CA ASP A 216 37.42 7.92 14.50
C ASP A 216 37.11 6.56 13.83
N VAL A 217 37.77 5.47 14.24
CA VAL A 217 37.63 4.15 13.62
C VAL A 217 36.67 3.27 14.40
N ILE A 218 35.73 2.62 13.74
CA ILE A 218 34.85 1.63 14.39
C ILE A 218 35.65 0.36 14.70
N GLU A 219 35.86 0.09 15.98
CA GLU A 219 36.51 -1.13 16.47
C GLU A 219 35.56 -2.33 16.48
N ARG A 220 34.33 -2.11 16.92
CA ARG A 220 33.34 -3.18 17.15
C ARG A 220 31.93 -2.68 16.99
N ILE A 221 31.05 -3.54 16.43
CA ILE A 221 29.61 -3.29 16.34
C ILE A 221 28.86 -4.43 17.05
N GLU A 222 28.00 -4.07 17.98
CA GLU A 222 27.13 -4.98 18.72
C GLU A 222 25.66 -4.72 18.35
N ILE A 223 24.92 -5.79 18.09
CA ILE A 223 23.47 -5.75 17.95
C ILE A 223 22.87 -6.22 19.28
N ARG A 224 22.13 -5.33 19.94
CA ARG A 224 21.56 -5.54 21.25
C ARG A 224 20.05 -5.59 21.20
N ASP A 225 19.45 -6.31 22.13
CA ASP A 225 18.00 -6.27 22.32
C ASP A 225 17.56 -4.86 22.77
N SER A 226 16.47 -4.35 22.22
CA SER A 226 16.01 -2.99 22.47
C SER A 226 15.39 -2.79 23.86
N ILE A 227 15.00 -3.86 24.55
CA ILE A 227 14.35 -3.81 25.86
C ILE A 227 15.35 -4.19 26.96
N THR A 228 15.97 -5.39 26.82
CA THR A 228 16.91 -5.92 27.84
C THR A 228 18.32 -5.37 27.69
N PHE A 229 18.67 -4.79 26.55
CA PHE A 229 20.02 -4.36 26.16
C PHE A 229 21.06 -5.50 26.17
N GLU A 230 20.62 -6.74 26.24
CA GLU A 230 21.50 -7.91 26.13
C GLU A 230 22.08 -8.03 24.71
N LEU A 231 23.30 -8.52 24.63
CA LEU A 231 23.99 -8.76 23.36
C LEU A 231 23.29 -9.90 22.62
N LYS A 232 22.73 -9.61 21.44
CA LYS A 232 22.21 -10.63 20.51
C LYS A 232 23.31 -11.23 19.66
N THR A 233 24.12 -10.37 19.04
CA THR A 233 25.22 -10.78 18.16
C THR A 233 26.19 -9.62 17.92
N GLN A 234 27.36 -9.94 17.38
CA GLN A 234 28.30 -8.95 16.82
C GLN A 234 28.20 -8.96 15.30
N ALA A 235 28.37 -7.79 14.70
CA ALA A 235 28.32 -7.62 13.26
C ALA A 235 29.58 -6.90 12.74
N ASN A 236 30.03 -7.25 11.54
CA ASN A 236 31.10 -6.53 10.87
C ASN A 236 30.63 -5.24 10.20
N GLN A 237 29.31 -5.15 9.94
CA GLN A 237 28.67 -3.98 9.37
C GLN A 237 27.20 -3.92 9.76
N VAL A 238 26.67 -2.71 9.82
CA VAL A 238 25.23 -2.44 9.94
C VAL A 238 24.82 -1.37 8.94
N ILE A 239 23.57 -1.41 8.52
CA ILE A 239 22.97 -0.40 7.65
C ILE A 239 21.85 0.26 8.45
N LEU A 240 21.97 1.55 8.67
CA LEU A 240 20.93 2.38 9.24
C LEU A 240 20.09 2.94 8.10
N TRP A 241 18.79 2.70 8.17
CA TRP A 241 17.82 3.24 7.23
C TRP A 241 17.13 4.46 7.83
N PRO A 242 16.59 5.35 7.00
CA PRO A 242 15.82 6.50 7.51
C PRO A 242 14.75 6.12 8.53
N ALA A 243 14.58 6.96 9.54
CA ALA A 243 13.58 6.78 10.60
C ALA A 243 12.17 7.21 10.18
N THR A 244 11.99 7.63 8.96
CA THR A 244 10.70 8.03 8.38
C THR A 244 10.62 7.60 6.92
N GLN A 245 9.40 7.35 6.44
CA GLN A 245 9.16 7.16 5.02
C GLN A 245 9.07 8.50 4.24
N TYR A 246 9.13 9.64 4.92
CA TYR A 246 9.01 11.00 4.36
C TYR A 246 10.27 11.83 4.65
N LEU A 247 11.38 11.48 3.99
CA LEU A 247 12.60 12.29 4.05
C LEU A 247 12.51 13.48 3.10
N GLN A 248 12.99 14.61 3.55
CA GLN A 248 13.09 15.82 2.74
C GLN A 248 14.50 15.98 2.17
N ASP A 249 14.58 16.34 0.90
CA ASP A 249 15.83 16.83 0.31
C ASP A 249 16.11 18.24 0.86
N THR A 250 16.94 18.34 1.89
CA THR A 250 17.27 19.62 2.52
C THR A 250 17.95 20.61 1.57
N ASN A 251 18.61 20.11 0.51
CA ASN A 251 19.29 20.96 -0.46
C ASN A 251 18.30 21.69 -1.38
N ASP A 252 17.11 21.15 -1.57
CA ASP A 252 16.08 21.71 -2.47
C ASP A 252 14.84 22.23 -1.71
N LEU A 253 14.85 22.13 -0.38
CA LEU A 253 13.69 22.46 0.44
C LEU A 253 13.16 23.87 0.18
N GLU A 254 14.03 24.87 0.13
CA GLU A 254 13.61 26.26 -0.04
C GLU A 254 12.96 26.49 -1.42
N ASN A 255 13.45 25.84 -2.47
CA ASN A 255 12.82 25.87 -3.80
C ASN A 255 11.43 25.20 -3.77
N ILE A 256 11.29 24.07 -3.09
CA ILE A 256 9.99 23.39 -2.90
C ILE A 256 9.01 24.32 -2.17
N LEU A 257 9.43 24.95 -1.06
CA LEU A 257 8.60 25.88 -0.31
C LEU A 257 8.19 27.11 -1.14
N GLN A 258 9.09 27.63 -1.98
CA GLN A 258 8.76 28.71 -2.92
C GLN A 258 7.72 28.30 -3.97
N GLN A 259 7.77 27.07 -4.48
CA GLN A 259 6.77 26.57 -5.42
C GLN A 259 5.38 26.42 -4.76
N ILE A 260 5.33 25.93 -3.52
CA ILE A 260 4.08 25.87 -2.75
C ILE A 260 3.53 27.26 -2.46
N ASP A 261 4.40 28.20 -2.07
CA ASP A 261 4.03 29.58 -1.83
C ASP A 261 3.46 30.25 -3.08
N LEU A 262 4.07 30.01 -4.23
CA LEU A 262 3.58 30.51 -5.51
C LEU A 262 2.19 29.96 -5.85
N GLU A 263 1.94 28.67 -5.68
CA GLU A 263 0.62 28.08 -5.87
C GLU A 263 -0.42 28.74 -4.94
N LYS A 264 -0.05 28.97 -3.67
CA LYS A 264 -0.89 29.71 -2.70
C LYS A 264 -1.27 31.08 -3.22
N GLU A 265 -0.28 31.89 -3.67
CA GLU A 265 -0.53 33.24 -4.17
C GLU A 265 -1.45 33.26 -5.39
N LEU A 266 -1.27 32.32 -6.31
CA LEU A 266 -2.14 32.18 -7.47
C LEU A 266 -3.57 31.84 -7.05
N ARG A 267 -3.72 30.94 -6.08
CA ARG A 267 -5.03 30.53 -5.59
C ARG A 267 -5.75 31.65 -4.84
N ILE A 268 -5.03 32.44 -4.04
CA ILE A 268 -5.57 33.64 -3.37
C ILE A 268 -6.13 34.62 -4.42
N LYS A 269 -5.33 34.94 -5.45
CA LYS A 269 -5.78 35.85 -6.54
C LYS A 269 -7.03 35.37 -7.26
N GLU A 270 -7.19 34.04 -7.45
CA GLU A 270 -8.42 33.48 -8.01
C GLU A 270 -9.63 33.74 -7.11
N PHE A 271 -9.49 33.53 -5.80
CA PHE A 271 -10.58 33.78 -4.83
C PHE A 271 -10.93 35.25 -4.71
N GLU A 272 -9.92 36.14 -4.67
CA GLU A 272 -10.14 37.59 -4.64
C GLU A 272 -10.89 38.08 -5.89
N LYS A 273 -10.53 37.57 -7.09
CA LYS A 273 -11.26 37.86 -8.33
C LYS A 273 -12.71 37.38 -8.29
N ALA A 274 -12.99 36.32 -7.56
CA ALA A 274 -14.32 35.76 -7.37
C ALA A 274 -15.06 36.38 -6.17
N TRP A 275 -14.51 37.41 -5.52
CA TRP A 275 -15.04 38.05 -4.29
C TRP A 275 -15.16 37.11 -3.09
N MET A 276 -14.36 36.07 -3.04
CA MET A 276 -14.33 35.05 -2.01
C MET A 276 -13.20 35.37 -1.00
N LEU A 277 -13.34 36.48 -0.28
CA LEU A 277 -12.25 37.03 0.57
C LEU A 277 -12.00 36.19 1.83
N VAL A 278 -13.04 35.58 2.41
CA VAL A 278 -12.90 34.72 3.60
C VAL A 278 -12.12 33.45 3.25
N GLU A 279 -12.36 32.94 2.10
CA GLU A 279 -11.75 31.76 1.54
C GLU A 279 -10.27 32.01 1.20
N ALA A 280 -10.01 33.13 0.58
CA ALA A 280 -8.65 33.58 0.31
C ALA A 280 -7.82 33.69 1.61
N GLU A 281 -8.38 34.31 2.65
CA GLU A 281 -7.70 34.46 3.93
C GLU A 281 -7.51 33.12 4.66
N ARG A 282 -8.47 32.18 4.55
CA ARG A 282 -8.37 30.86 5.16
C ARG A 282 -7.24 30.04 4.55
N ILE A 283 -7.19 29.93 3.21
CA ILE A 283 -6.11 29.17 2.55
C ILE A 283 -4.75 29.80 2.78
N LYS A 284 -4.67 31.15 2.80
CA LYS A 284 -3.47 31.90 3.10
C LYS A 284 -2.90 31.51 4.48
N LYS A 285 -3.68 31.67 5.53
CA LYS A 285 -3.27 31.35 6.91
C LYS A 285 -2.85 29.90 7.06
N ARG A 286 -3.58 28.98 6.45
CA ARG A 286 -3.28 27.54 6.51
C ARG A 286 -1.93 27.24 5.87
N VAL A 287 -1.71 27.69 4.65
CA VAL A 287 -0.47 27.38 3.94
C VAL A 287 0.73 28.10 4.55
N GLU A 288 0.59 29.36 4.98
CA GLU A 288 1.66 30.08 5.68
C GLU A 288 2.08 29.37 6.98
N TYR A 289 1.12 28.84 7.73
CA TYR A 289 1.40 28.02 8.90
C TYR A 289 2.15 26.75 8.53
N ASP A 290 1.66 26.01 7.51
CA ASP A 290 2.26 24.76 7.04
C ASP A 290 3.71 24.99 6.55
N LEU A 291 3.94 26.03 5.74
CA LEU A 291 5.29 26.40 5.24
C LEU A 291 6.26 26.75 6.37
N ARG A 292 5.81 27.49 7.38
CA ARG A 292 6.63 27.82 8.55
C ARG A 292 7.01 26.58 9.33
N MET A 293 6.04 25.70 9.63
CA MET A 293 6.29 24.45 10.35
C MET A 293 7.27 23.54 9.58
N ILE A 294 7.11 23.42 8.28
CA ILE A 294 8.04 22.63 7.45
C ILE A 294 9.44 23.23 7.49
N ARG A 295 9.59 24.56 7.43
CA ARG A 295 10.90 25.23 7.49
C ARG A 295 11.57 25.07 8.85
N GLU A 296 10.83 25.18 9.94
CA GLU A 296 11.36 25.16 11.30
C GLU A 296 11.61 23.75 11.84
N THR A 297 10.69 22.80 11.56
CA THR A 297 10.71 21.46 12.15
C THR A 297 10.91 20.34 11.14
N GLY A 298 10.85 20.64 9.85
CA GLY A 298 10.85 19.63 8.79
C GLY A 298 9.53 18.87 8.63
N PHE A 299 8.50 19.19 9.43
CA PHE A 299 7.25 18.43 9.44
C PHE A 299 6.03 19.31 9.72
N VAL A 300 4.88 18.91 9.16
CA VAL A 300 3.56 19.45 9.51
C VAL A 300 2.49 18.37 9.35
N ASN A 301 1.44 18.42 10.15
CA ASN A 301 0.28 17.56 9.97
C ASN A 301 -0.38 17.84 8.61
N GLY A 302 -0.38 16.82 7.72
CA GLY A 302 -0.88 16.95 6.36
C GLY A 302 0.20 17.30 5.33
N ILE A 303 1.49 17.13 5.66
CA ILE A 303 2.61 17.33 4.72
C ILE A 303 2.43 16.53 3.42
N GLU A 304 1.75 15.40 3.50
CA GLU A 304 1.41 14.56 2.34
C GLU A 304 0.62 15.30 1.25
N ASN A 305 -0.12 16.36 1.60
CA ASN A 305 -0.84 17.17 0.62
C ASN A 305 0.09 17.96 -0.31
N TYR A 306 1.36 18.09 0.05
CA TYR A 306 2.40 18.72 -0.74
C TYR A 306 3.34 17.72 -1.43
N SER A 307 3.02 16.40 -1.38
CA SER A 307 3.86 15.33 -1.95
C SER A 307 4.21 15.51 -3.42
N LEU A 308 3.36 16.18 -4.21
CA LEU A 308 3.65 16.52 -5.60
C LEU A 308 5.00 17.24 -5.74
N TYR A 309 5.23 18.24 -4.89
CA TYR A 309 6.45 19.08 -4.91
C TYR A 309 7.66 18.33 -4.34
N PHE A 310 7.48 17.62 -3.23
CA PHE A 310 8.54 16.82 -2.61
C PHE A 310 9.02 15.68 -3.50
N ASP A 311 8.11 15.03 -4.20
CA ASP A 311 8.42 13.97 -5.16
C ASP A 311 8.92 14.52 -6.52
N LYS A 312 8.92 15.83 -6.72
CA LYS A 312 9.28 16.50 -8.00
C LYS A 312 8.46 15.96 -9.17
N ARG A 313 7.20 15.57 -8.90
CA ARG A 313 6.27 15.05 -9.92
C ARG A 313 5.56 16.18 -10.64
N LEU A 314 5.23 15.95 -11.90
CA LEU A 314 4.30 16.82 -12.62
C LEU A 314 2.86 16.51 -12.19
N PRO A 315 1.94 17.51 -12.23
CA PRO A 315 0.53 17.31 -11.94
C PRO A 315 -0.07 16.14 -12.72
N GLY A 316 -0.77 15.23 -12.01
CA GLY A 316 -1.40 14.05 -12.58
C GLY A 316 -0.48 12.84 -12.81
N GLU A 317 0.83 12.95 -12.60
CA GLU A 317 1.73 11.78 -12.67
C GLU A 317 1.40 10.75 -11.60
N ALA A 318 1.65 9.48 -11.94
CA ALA A 318 1.44 8.36 -11.03
C ALA A 318 2.30 8.51 -9.77
N PRO A 319 1.75 8.33 -8.56
CA PRO A 319 2.53 8.38 -7.33
C PRO A 319 3.52 7.19 -7.28
N ASN A 320 4.59 7.35 -6.50
CA ASN A 320 5.43 6.21 -6.14
C ASN A 320 4.71 5.36 -5.08
N THR A 321 4.80 4.05 -5.20
CA THR A 321 4.12 3.11 -4.34
C THR A 321 5.07 1.97 -3.97
N ILE A 322 4.60 0.98 -3.23
CA ILE A 322 5.40 -0.21 -2.91
C ILE A 322 5.89 -0.93 -4.18
N PHE A 323 5.15 -0.84 -5.28
CA PHE A 323 5.57 -1.41 -6.56
C PHE A 323 6.90 -0.83 -7.08
N ASP A 324 7.21 0.43 -6.76
CA ASP A 324 8.46 1.08 -7.19
C ASP A 324 9.69 0.53 -6.43
N TYR A 325 9.49 -0.15 -5.31
CA TYR A 325 10.53 -0.84 -4.54
C TYR A 325 10.77 -2.27 -5.03
N PHE A 326 9.80 -2.89 -5.70
CA PHE A 326 9.97 -4.22 -6.29
C PHE A 326 10.80 -4.18 -7.57
N PRO A 327 11.59 -5.24 -7.87
CA PRO A 327 12.26 -5.37 -9.15
C PRO A 327 11.23 -5.50 -10.31
N LYS A 328 11.71 -5.45 -11.56
CA LYS A 328 10.84 -5.66 -12.73
C LYS A 328 10.30 -7.08 -12.85
N ASP A 329 10.96 -8.02 -12.21
CA ASP A 329 10.64 -9.44 -12.17
C ASP A 329 10.26 -9.83 -10.73
N PHE A 330 8.96 -9.85 -10.45
CA PHE A 330 8.41 -10.25 -9.16
C PHE A 330 7.11 -11.03 -9.33
N LEU A 331 6.68 -11.72 -8.30
CA LEU A 331 5.41 -12.43 -8.24
C LEU A 331 4.39 -11.60 -7.48
N LEU A 332 3.26 -11.32 -8.11
CA LEU A 332 2.09 -10.70 -7.48
C LEU A 332 1.03 -11.76 -7.21
N ILE A 333 0.54 -11.83 -6.00
CA ILE A 333 -0.58 -12.68 -5.61
C ILE A 333 -1.69 -11.79 -5.08
N ILE A 334 -2.87 -11.84 -5.69
CA ILE A 334 -4.06 -11.11 -5.24
C ILE A 334 -4.99 -12.09 -4.56
N ASP A 335 -5.01 -12.02 -3.23
CA ASP A 335 -5.88 -12.88 -2.42
C ASP A 335 -7.31 -12.37 -2.44
N GLU A 336 -8.28 -13.30 -2.54
CA GLU A 336 -9.71 -12.99 -2.70
C GLU A 336 -9.94 -11.93 -3.78
N SER A 337 -9.41 -12.18 -4.97
CA SER A 337 -9.32 -11.20 -6.06
C SER A 337 -10.68 -10.60 -6.44
N HIS A 338 -11.76 -11.39 -6.35
CA HIS A 338 -13.14 -10.94 -6.57
C HIS A 338 -13.58 -9.81 -5.61
N MET A 339 -12.93 -9.69 -4.43
CA MET A 339 -13.15 -8.61 -3.47
C MET A 339 -12.07 -7.54 -3.58
N THR A 340 -10.82 -7.95 -3.73
CA THR A 340 -9.65 -7.07 -3.72
C THR A 340 -9.61 -6.14 -4.93
N ILE A 341 -9.86 -6.65 -6.14
CA ILE A 341 -9.81 -5.85 -7.38
C ILE A 341 -10.86 -4.74 -7.40
N PRO A 342 -12.15 -4.97 -7.10
CA PRO A 342 -13.13 -3.89 -6.99
C PRO A 342 -12.75 -2.83 -5.94
N GLN A 343 -12.17 -3.25 -4.80
CA GLN A 343 -11.69 -2.33 -3.78
C GLN A 343 -10.55 -1.43 -4.30
N LEU A 344 -9.55 -2.01 -4.98
CA LEU A 344 -8.44 -1.26 -5.57
C LEU A 344 -8.94 -0.25 -6.61
N ASN A 345 -9.94 -0.61 -7.40
CA ASN A 345 -10.54 0.28 -8.39
C ASN A 345 -11.31 1.44 -7.73
N ALA A 346 -12.07 1.18 -6.67
CA ALA A 346 -12.88 2.20 -6.01
C ALA A 346 -12.05 3.24 -5.22
N MET A 347 -10.87 2.86 -4.71
CA MET A 347 -10.09 3.71 -3.80
C MET A 347 -9.73 5.08 -4.38
N SER A 348 -9.25 5.14 -5.61
CA SER A 348 -8.83 6.40 -6.24
C SER A 348 -9.99 7.35 -6.48
N GLN A 349 -11.17 6.82 -6.80
CA GLN A 349 -12.38 7.61 -7.03
C GLN A 349 -12.90 8.24 -5.73
N TRP A 350 -12.89 7.48 -4.63
CA TRP A 350 -13.30 7.96 -3.30
C TRP A 350 -12.37 9.07 -2.80
N ASP A 351 -11.07 8.85 -2.89
CA ASP A 351 -10.08 9.84 -2.46
C ASP A 351 -10.18 11.13 -3.28
N ARG A 352 -10.36 11.00 -4.60
CA ARG A 352 -10.57 12.13 -5.51
C ARG A 352 -11.83 12.95 -5.17
N ALA A 353 -12.95 12.29 -4.92
CA ALA A 353 -14.21 12.96 -4.57
C ALA A 353 -14.06 13.77 -3.26
N ARG A 354 -13.44 13.17 -2.24
CA ARG A 354 -13.16 13.80 -0.96
C ARG A 354 -12.26 15.04 -1.11
N LYS A 355 -11.16 14.91 -1.81
CA LYS A 355 -10.17 15.99 -2.01
C LYS A 355 -10.70 17.11 -2.89
N ASN A 356 -11.53 16.81 -3.88
CA ASN A 356 -12.18 17.83 -4.67
C ASN A 356 -13.05 18.76 -3.79
N ASN A 357 -13.73 18.23 -2.79
CA ASN A 357 -14.46 19.06 -1.85
C ASN A 357 -13.51 19.93 -1.01
N LEU A 358 -12.42 19.39 -0.50
CA LEU A 358 -11.44 20.16 0.27
C LEU A 358 -10.82 21.31 -0.55
N ILE A 359 -10.51 21.06 -1.81
CA ILE A 359 -9.95 22.07 -2.73
C ILE A 359 -11.01 23.09 -3.12
N ARG A 360 -12.22 22.64 -3.46
CA ARG A 360 -13.32 23.51 -3.89
C ARG A 360 -13.75 24.45 -2.76
N TYR A 361 -13.71 23.99 -1.52
CA TYR A 361 -14.14 24.73 -0.34
C TYR A 361 -12.96 25.25 0.51
N TRP A 362 -11.75 25.42 -0.11
CA TRP A 362 -10.60 26.22 0.36
C TRP A 362 -9.86 25.67 1.58
N PHE A 363 -9.98 24.40 1.84
CA PHE A 363 -9.24 23.76 2.92
C PHE A 363 -7.86 23.31 2.49
N ARG A 364 -7.67 23.04 1.19
CA ARG A 364 -6.39 22.58 0.61
C ARG A 364 -6.11 23.23 -0.75
N LEU A 365 -4.80 23.28 -1.09
CA LEU A 365 -4.35 23.71 -2.41
C LEU A 365 -4.71 22.68 -3.47
N PRO A 366 -4.82 23.08 -4.75
CA PRO A 366 -5.08 22.18 -5.87
C PRO A 366 -4.11 20.98 -5.96
N SER A 367 -2.81 21.18 -5.66
CA SER A 367 -1.79 20.13 -5.66
C SER A 367 -2.09 18.95 -4.72
N ALA A 368 -2.92 19.16 -3.68
CA ALA A 368 -3.33 18.09 -2.77
C ALA A 368 -4.05 16.92 -3.46
N ILE A 369 -4.61 17.12 -4.66
CA ILE A 369 -5.25 16.07 -5.46
C ILE A 369 -4.26 14.97 -5.87
N ASP A 370 -2.98 15.31 -6.02
CA ASP A 370 -1.93 14.41 -6.48
C ASP A 370 -1.30 13.55 -5.36
N HIS A 371 -1.65 13.82 -4.11
CA HIS A 371 -1.44 12.83 -3.03
C HIS A 371 -2.60 11.84 -3.05
N ARG A 372 -2.50 10.81 -3.82
CA ARG A 372 -3.59 9.85 -4.10
C ARG A 372 -3.07 8.42 -4.17
N PRO A 373 -3.92 7.42 -4.02
CA PRO A 373 -3.55 6.08 -4.40
C PRO A 373 -3.32 5.99 -5.92
N LEU A 374 -2.57 4.99 -6.33
CA LEU A 374 -2.44 4.63 -7.74
C LEU A 374 -3.83 4.40 -8.33
N ARG A 375 -4.14 4.98 -9.48
CA ARG A 375 -5.39 4.70 -10.19
C ARG A 375 -5.37 3.28 -10.73
N PHE A 376 -6.54 2.69 -10.88
CA PHE A 376 -6.61 1.29 -11.33
C PHE A 376 -6.02 1.10 -12.72
N GLU A 377 -6.24 2.05 -13.64
CA GLU A 377 -5.65 2.06 -14.97
C GLU A 377 -4.11 2.18 -14.94
N GLU A 378 -3.58 2.95 -13.99
CA GLU A 378 -2.13 3.05 -13.79
C GLU A 378 -1.56 1.75 -13.22
N LEU A 379 -2.31 1.06 -12.35
CA LEU A 379 -1.96 -0.27 -11.85
C LEU A 379 -1.93 -1.30 -12.98
N GLU A 380 -2.96 -1.31 -13.84
CA GLU A 380 -3.03 -2.17 -15.02
C GLU A 380 -1.82 -1.97 -15.95
N ALA A 381 -1.39 -0.71 -16.16
CA ALA A 381 -0.19 -0.41 -16.92
C ALA A 381 1.09 -0.84 -16.21
N THR A 382 1.22 -0.54 -14.92
CA THR A 382 2.41 -0.89 -14.13
C THR A 382 2.66 -2.40 -14.15
N LEU A 383 1.62 -3.19 -14.05
CA LEU A 383 1.67 -4.65 -14.08
C LEU A 383 1.63 -5.25 -15.49
N TRP A 384 1.54 -4.38 -16.49
CA TRP A 384 1.38 -4.76 -17.89
C TRP A 384 0.16 -5.65 -18.17
N TRP A 385 -0.91 -5.43 -17.46
CA TRP A 385 -2.20 -6.08 -17.75
C TRP A 385 -2.88 -5.44 -18.96
N LYS A 386 -2.66 -4.13 -19.16
CA LYS A 386 -3.04 -3.38 -20.36
C LYS A 386 -1.85 -2.60 -20.91
N SER A 387 -1.80 -2.42 -22.22
CA SER A 387 -0.80 -1.57 -22.86
C SER A 387 -1.04 -0.09 -22.54
N LEU A 388 0.03 0.71 -22.57
CA LEU A 388 -0.07 2.16 -22.34
C LEU A 388 -0.99 2.87 -23.35
N ASP A 389 -1.16 2.29 -24.53
CA ASP A 389 -2.00 2.87 -25.59
C ASP A 389 -3.49 2.63 -25.34
N GLU A 390 -3.84 1.58 -24.59
CA GLU A 390 -5.21 1.28 -24.16
C GLU A 390 -5.66 2.11 -22.96
N ILE A 391 -4.71 2.74 -22.26
CA ILE A 391 -4.99 3.53 -21.07
C ILE A 391 -5.40 4.94 -21.45
N LYS A 392 -6.63 5.30 -21.12
CA LYS A 392 -7.13 6.67 -21.27
C LYS A 392 -6.54 7.58 -20.19
N LEU A 393 -5.36 8.14 -20.45
CA LEU A 393 -4.72 9.12 -19.56
C LEU A 393 -5.52 10.44 -19.49
N ASP A 394 -6.37 10.72 -20.47
CA ASP A 394 -7.11 11.98 -20.60
C ASP A 394 -8.22 12.21 -19.56
N GLN A 395 -8.70 11.17 -18.85
CA GLN A 395 -9.71 11.36 -17.81
C GLN A 395 -9.17 12.09 -16.55
N ALA A 396 -7.85 12.26 -16.44
CA ALA A 396 -7.24 13.09 -15.40
C ALA A 396 -7.32 14.61 -15.68
N THR A 397 -7.68 14.99 -16.90
CA THR A 397 -7.58 16.37 -17.41
C THR A 397 -8.63 17.33 -16.85
N ASP A 398 -9.78 16.86 -16.37
CA ASP A 398 -10.84 17.76 -15.90
C ASP A 398 -10.47 18.56 -14.65
N ASN A 399 -9.54 18.06 -13.81
CA ASN A 399 -9.00 18.80 -12.66
C ASN A 399 -7.59 19.36 -12.90
N LEU A 400 -6.91 18.91 -13.94
CA LEU A 400 -5.67 19.52 -14.44
C LEU A 400 -5.88 21.00 -14.81
N ASP A 401 -7.08 21.41 -15.14
CA ASP A 401 -7.39 22.81 -15.43
C ASP A 401 -7.21 23.72 -14.20
N LEU A 402 -7.43 23.26 -12.98
CA LEU A 402 -7.20 24.07 -11.77
C LEU A 402 -5.72 24.09 -11.36
N VAL A 403 -5.07 22.92 -11.28
CA VAL A 403 -3.63 22.84 -10.96
C VAL A 403 -2.76 23.35 -12.09
N SER A 404 -3.16 23.08 -13.33
CA SER A 404 -2.46 23.56 -14.54
C SER A 404 -2.61 25.04 -14.77
N LYS A 405 -3.74 25.65 -14.44
CA LYS A 405 -3.87 27.11 -14.49
C LYS A 405 -2.96 27.78 -13.49
N ALA A 406 -2.82 27.25 -12.27
CA ALA A 406 -1.89 27.76 -11.29
C ALA A 406 -0.43 27.61 -11.74
N HIS A 407 -0.02 26.45 -12.24
CA HIS A 407 1.35 26.23 -12.79
C HIS A 407 1.60 26.90 -14.14
N LEU A 408 0.58 27.03 -15.00
CA LEU A 408 0.71 27.61 -16.33
C LEU A 408 0.66 29.14 -16.31
N GLN A 409 0.00 29.78 -15.36
CA GLN A 409 0.04 31.24 -15.24
C GLN A 409 1.44 31.77 -14.88
N VAL A 410 2.28 30.94 -14.29
CA VAL A 410 3.72 31.26 -14.10
C VAL A 410 4.47 31.25 -15.43
N ILE A 411 4.01 30.43 -16.37
CA ILE A 411 4.62 30.25 -17.70
C ILE A 411 3.85 31.06 -18.77
N GLU A 412 2.56 31.35 -18.58
CA GLU A 412 1.65 31.99 -19.53
C GLU A 412 1.69 33.53 -19.54
N LYS A 413 2.84 34.11 -19.52
CA LYS A 413 2.96 35.40 -20.23
C LYS A 413 3.06 35.22 -21.75
N GLU A 414 3.09 34.00 -22.25
CA GLU A 414 3.31 33.70 -23.67
C GLU A 414 2.29 32.70 -24.22
N ASP A 415 1.43 33.24 -25.12
CA ASP A 415 0.73 32.60 -26.25
C ASP A 415 -0.05 31.27 -26.06
N LYS A 416 -1.32 31.24 -26.56
CA LYS A 416 -2.22 30.04 -26.59
C LYS A 416 -1.59 28.83 -27.27
N THR A 417 -0.67 29.00 -28.17
CA THR A 417 0.09 27.95 -28.85
C THR A 417 1.00 27.22 -27.88
N GLN A 418 1.60 27.94 -26.92
CA GLN A 418 2.46 27.37 -25.87
C GLN A 418 1.67 26.51 -24.90
N SER A 419 0.42 26.87 -24.61
CA SER A 419 -0.48 26.08 -23.73
C SER A 419 -0.80 24.69 -24.31
N LEU A 420 -1.03 24.59 -25.63
CA LEU A 420 -1.26 23.32 -26.33
C LEU A 420 0.02 22.47 -26.42
N ILE A 421 1.17 23.08 -26.63
CA ILE A 421 2.48 22.40 -26.62
C ILE A 421 2.76 21.86 -25.22
N ASN A 422 2.49 22.65 -24.16
CA ASN A 422 2.68 22.25 -22.78
C ASN A 422 1.74 21.11 -22.37
N LYS A 423 0.47 21.09 -22.83
CA LYS A 423 -0.46 19.97 -22.60
C LYS A 423 0.06 18.67 -23.23
N LYS A 424 0.60 18.77 -24.45
CA LYS A 424 1.16 17.61 -25.16
C LYS A 424 2.43 17.10 -24.49
N ALA A 425 3.34 17.99 -24.11
CA ALA A 425 4.55 17.65 -23.38
C ALA A 425 4.26 17.01 -22.00
N ARG A 426 3.20 17.46 -21.31
CA ARG A 426 2.76 16.86 -20.04
C ARG A 426 2.22 15.46 -20.23
N ALA A 427 1.35 15.23 -21.22
CA ALA A 427 0.84 13.90 -21.51
C ALA A 427 1.99 12.93 -21.87
N GLU A 428 2.98 13.42 -22.62
CA GLU A 428 4.20 12.67 -22.94
C GLU A 428 5.03 12.36 -21.69
N ASN A 429 5.20 13.32 -20.78
CA ASN A 429 5.90 13.12 -19.52
C ASN A 429 5.16 12.14 -18.59
N GLN A 430 3.83 12.25 -18.50
CA GLN A 430 3.03 11.28 -17.75
C GLN A 430 3.16 9.86 -18.29
N ARG A 431 3.12 9.71 -19.63
CA ARG A 431 3.37 8.42 -20.29
C ARG A 431 4.78 7.91 -20.04
N ALA A 432 5.79 8.79 -20.12
CA ALA A 432 7.18 8.43 -19.87
C ALA A 432 7.40 8.00 -18.41
N ASN A 433 6.81 8.74 -17.45
CA ASN A 433 6.83 8.37 -16.03
C ASN A 433 6.20 7.00 -15.82
N LEU A 434 4.99 6.79 -16.33
CA LEU A 434 4.31 5.51 -16.20
C LEU A 434 5.06 4.38 -16.90
N ALA A 435 5.63 4.63 -18.10
CA ALA A 435 6.46 3.66 -18.82
C ALA A 435 7.68 3.20 -18.00
N SER A 436 8.31 4.11 -17.26
CA SER A 436 9.45 3.79 -16.39
C SER A 436 9.08 2.86 -15.23
N LYS A 437 7.82 2.90 -14.80
CA LYS A 437 7.28 2.10 -13.70
C LYS A 437 6.82 0.70 -14.11
N ILE A 438 6.72 0.41 -15.41
CA ILE A 438 6.23 -0.87 -15.90
C ILE A 438 7.12 -2.04 -15.42
N LYS A 439 6.48 -3.04 -14.84
CA LYS A 439 7.09 -4.29 -14.38
C LYS A 439 6.96 -5.36 -15.48
N THR A 440 7.83 -5.30 -16.47
CA THR A 440 7.74 -6.10 -17.70
C THR A 440 7.72 -7.61 -17.49
N TRP A 441 8.32 -8.09 -16.40
CA TRP A 441 8.46 -9.51 -16.08
C TRP A 441 7.61 -9.96 -14.89
N ALA A 442 6.83 -9.04 -14.31
CA ALA A 442 5.91 -9.38 -13.22
C ALA A 442 4.91 -10.46 -13.67
N LYS A 443 4.62 -11.39 -12.76
CA LYS A 443 3.66 -12.47 -12.93
C LYS A 443 2.58 -12.33 -11.88
N SER A 444 1.33 -12.55 -12.26
CA SER A 444 0.19 -12.36 -11.37
C SER A 444 -0.57 -13.66 -11.17
N ILE A 445 -0.99 -13.91 -9.93
CA ILE A 445 -1.91 -14.99 -9.56
C ILE A 445 -3.13 -14.34 -8.91
N PHE A 446 -4.30 -14.57 -9.48
CA PHE A 446 -5.58 -14.18 -8.90
C PHE A 446 -6.15 -15.38 -8.15
N LEU A 447 -6.33 -15.24 -6.83
CA LEU A 447 -6.90 -16.30 -5.99
C LEU A 447 -8.36 -15.98 -5.71
N SER A 448 -9.26 -16.83 -6.17
CA SER A 448 -10.69 -16.66 -5.92
C SER A 448 -11.43 -17.99 -5.89
N ALA A 449 -12.39 -18.11 -4.97
CA ALA A 449 -13.36 -19.20 -4.99
C ALA A 449 -14.50 -18.92 -5.99
N THR A 450 -14.72 -17.63 -6.30
CA THR A 450 -15.76 -17.14 -7.20
C THR A 450 -15.18 -16.04 -8.09
N PRO A 451 -14.28 -16.38 -9.03
CA PRO A 451 -13.63 -15.38 -9.85
C PRO A 451 -14.65 -14.58 -10.67
N ALA A 452 -14.45 -13.27 -10.75
CA ALA A 452 -15.28 -12.39 -11.53
C ALA A 452 -14.85 -12.41 -13.01
N GLU A 453 -15.70 -11.89 -13.87
CA GLU A 453 -15.45 -11.82 -15.32
C GLU A 453 -14.16 -11.08 -15.66
N TYR A 454 -13.81 -10.04 -14.87
CA TYR A 454 -12.58 -9.28 -15.06
C TYR A 454 -11.33 -10.16 -14.95
N GLU A 455 -11.22 -10.95 -13.89
CA GLU A 455 -10.05 -11.83 -13.65
C GLU A 455 -9.95 -12.92 -14.71
N LEU A 456 -11.09 -13.52 -15.08
CA LEU A 456 -11.14 -14.56 -16.09
C LEU A 456 -10.70 -14.04 -17.47
N ASN A 457 -11.15 -12.83 -17.85
CA ASN A 457 -10.75 -12.20 -19.12
C ASN A 457 -9.29 -11.79 -19.15
N LEU A 458 -8.70 -11.48 -18.01
CA LEU A 458 -7.29 -11.08 -17.88
C LEU A 458 -6.35 -12.30 -17.84
N SER A 459 -6.85 -13.47 -17.48
CA SER A 459 -6.04 -14.65 -17.24
C SER A 459 -5.65 -15.39 -18.51
N ASP A 460 -4.35 -15.68 -18.63
CA ASP A 460 -3.82 -16.55 -19.68
C ASP A 460 -4.19 -18.04 -19.45
N GLU A 461 -4.45 -18.39 -18.19
CA GLU A 461 -4.84 -19.75 -17.78
C GLU A 461 -5.64 -19.71 -16.47
N VAL A 462 -6.62 -20.61 -16.37
CA VAL A 462 -7.37 -20.88 -15.15
C VAL A 462 -6.97 -22.25 -14.64
N VAL A 463 -6.50 -22.30 -13.39
CA VAL A 463 -6.07 -23.53 -12.71
C VAL A 463 -7.05 -23.81 -11.57
N GLU A 464 -7.43 -25.06 -11.40
CA GLU A 464 -8.41 -25.49 -10.40
C GLU A 464 -7.74 -26.23 -9.24
N GLN A 465 -8.15 -25.89 -8.01
CA GLN A 465 -7.79 -26.58 -6.77
C GLN A 465 -9.06 -26.76 -5.93
N ILE A 466 -9.84 -27.76 -6.24
CA ILE A 466 -11.21 -27.95 -5.72
C ILE A 466 -11.24 -29.03 -4.64
N ILE A 467 -10.42 -30.08 -4.78
CA ILE A 467 -10.42 -31.21 -3.84
C ILE A 467 -9.74 -30.79 -2.54
N ARG A 468 -10.49 -30.91 -1.43
CA ARG A 468 -10.00 -30.58 -0.09
C ARG A 468 -9.09 -31.69 0.46
N PRO A 469 -7.96 -31.34 1.11
CA PRO A 469 -7.13 -32.30 1.84
C PRO A 469 -7.78 -32.75 3.17
N THR A 470 -9.00 -32.34 3.44
CA THR A 470 -9.79 -32.72 4.60
C THR A 470 -10.91 -33.65 4.17
N TRP A 471 -11.26 -34.63 5.00
CA TRP A 471 -12.38 -35.55 4.78
C TRP A 471 -13.76 -34.88 4.88
N LEU A 472 -13.82 -33.55 4.95
CA LEU A 472 -15.07 -32.81 4.99
C LEU A 472 -15.70 -32.81 3.60
N LEU A 473 -16.80 -33.53 3.48
CA LEU A 473 -17.62 -33.50 2.27
C LEU A 473 -18.31 -32.14 2.15
N ASP A 474 -18.47 -31.68 0.91
CA ASP A 474 -19.32 -30.54 0.64
C ASP A 474 -20.76 -30.82 1.09
N PRO A 475 -21.46 -29.83 1.62
CA PRO A 475 -22.86 -30.00 1.97
C PRO A 475 -23.66 -30.33 0.72
N ILE A 476 -24.61 -31.24 0.87
CA ILE A 476 -25.53 -31.57 -0.21
C ILE A 476 -26.37 -30.34 -0.50
N THR A 477 -26.19 -29.75 -1.68
CA THR A 477 -26.89 -28.54 -2.09
C THR A 477 -28.07 -28.90 -2.97
N TYR A 478 -29.27 -28.48 -2.59
CA TYR A 478 -30.49 -28.63 -3.40
C TYR A 478 -30.79 -27.28 -4.06
N VAL A 479 -30.82 -27.29 -5.40
CA VAL A 479 -31.11 -26.09 -6.18
C VAL A 479 -32.57 -26.17 -6.68
N TYR A 480 -33.34 -25.13 -6.35
CA TYR A 480 -34.74 -25.04 -6.78
C TYR A 480 -34.89 -23.90 -7.79
N PRO A 481 -35.81 -24.08 -8.80
CA PRO A 481 -36.08 -23.02 -9.77
C PRO A 481 -36.63 -21.75 -9.10
N LYS A 482 -36.13 -20.59 -9.49
CA LYS A 482 -36.59 -19.27 -9.01
C LYS A 482 -38.08 -19.00 -9.31
N SER A 483 -38.67 -19.75 -10.28
CA SER A 483 -40.07 -19.65 -10.65
C SER A 483 -41.04 -20.37 -9.70
N TRP A 484 -40.54 -21.06 -8.69
CA TRP A 484 -41.40 -21.73 -7.73
C TRP A 484 -42.08 -20.71 -6.79
N ASN A 485 -43.40 -20.92 -6.58
CA ASN A 485 -44.16 -20.16 -5.60
C ASN A 485 -43.56 -20.41 -4.21
N TYR A 486 -43.37 -19.35 -3.43
CA TYR A 486 -42.73 -19.33 -2.12
C TYR A 486 -43.28 -20.42 -1.17
N ALA A 487 -44.60 -20.62 -1.16
CA ALA A 487 -45.25 -21.67 -0.39
C ALA A 487 -44.82 -23.11 -0.80
N HIS A 488 -44.51 -23.31 -2.07
CA HIS A 488 -44.03 -24.59 -2.58
C HIS A 488 -42.57 -24.86 -2.21
N LEU A 489 -41.77 -23.77 -2.16
CA LEU A 489 -40.39 -23.82 -1.71
C LEU A 489 -40.33 -24.17 -0.22
N LEU A 490 -41.09 -23.45 0.63
CA LEU A 490 -41.17 -23.69 2.07
C LEU A 490 -41.65 -25.11 2.41
N ALA A 491 -42.68 -25.61 1.72
CA ALA A 491 -43.15 -27.00 1.92
C ALA A 491 -42.09 -28.04 1.54
N SER A 492 -41.26 -27.75 0.51
CA SER A 492 -40.16 -28.63 0.09
C SER A 492 -39.00 -28.59 1.07
N VAL A 493 -38.66 -27.40 1.62
CA VAL A 493 -37.65 -27.18 2.66
C VAL A 493 -38.07 -27.88 3.96
N ASP A 494 -39.32 -27.69 4.39
CA ASP A 494 -39.86 -28.33 5.61
C ASP A 494 -39.82 -29.88 5.51
N LYS A 495 -40.15 -30.42 4.33
CA LYS A 495 -40.05 -31.85 4.06
C LYS A 495 -38.62 -32.37 4.08
N LEU A 496 -37.66 -31.57 3.69
CA LEU A 496 -36.22 -31.88 3.76
C LEU A 496 -35.69 -31.80 5.17
N LEU A 497 -36.04 -30.76 5.94
CA LEU A 497 -35.65 -30.58 7.33
C LEU A 497 -36.19 -31.70 8.23
N LYS A 498 -37.43 -32.12 8.03
CA LYS A 498 -38.00 -33.29 8.73
C LYS A 498 -37.27 -34.60 8.42
N LYS A 499 -36.67 -34.73 7.25
CA LYS A 499 -35.86 -35.90 6.90
C LYS A 499 -34.39 -35.81 7.30
N LYS A 500 -33.86 -34.61 7.42
CA LYS A 500 -32.45 -34.32 7.73
C LYS A 500 -32.36 -33.07 8.62
N PRO A 501 -32.55 -33.20 9.93
CA PRO A 501 -32.61 -32.06 10.87
C PRO A 501 -31.26 -31.28 11.04
N GLN A 502 -30.20 -31.71 10.37
CA GLN A 502 -28.88 -31.05 10.37
C GLN A 502 -28.65 -30.14 9.16
N LEU A 503 -29.68 -29.90 8.31
CA LEU A 503 -29.58 -29.03 7.16
C LEU A 503 -29.77 -27.57 7.56
N GLU A 504 -28.78 -26.72 7.24
CA GLU A 504 -28.92 -25.25 7.28
C GLU A 504 -29.50 -24.76 5.95
N VAL A 505 -30.48 -23.86 6.02
CA VAL A 505 -31.15 -23.31 4.84
C VAL A 505 -30.72 -21.84 4.69
N TYR A 506 -30.14 -21.52 3.53
CA TYR A 506 -29.76 -20.16 3.17
C TYR A 506 -30.60 -19.69 1.99
N LEU A 507 -31.29 -18.56 2.16
CA LEU A 507 -32.05 -17.87 1.12
C LEU A 507 -31.21 -16.70 0.57
N THR A 508 -30.96 -16.67 -0.72
CA THR A 508 -30.06 -15.69 -1.36
C THR A 508 -30.77 -14.79 -2.37
N ASP A 509 -31.92 -14.22 -2.07
CA ASP A 509 -32.55 -13.22 -2.94
C ASP A 509 -32.38 -11.79 -2.38
N LYS A 510 -31.88 -10.86 -3.20
CA LYS A 510 -31.61 -9.47 -2.78
C LYS A 510 -32.84 -8.59 -2.62
N GLU A 511 -33.96 -8.99 -3.22
CA GLU A 511 -35.20 -8.19 -3.22
C GLU A 511 -36.12 -8.48 -2.02
N SER A 512 -35.96 -9.62 -1.34
CA SER A 512 -36.88 -10.10 -0.30
C SER A 512 -36.49 -9.81 1.15
N LYS A 513 -35.41 -9.03 1.39
CA LYS A 513 -34.85 -8.82 2.75
C LYS A 513 -35.81 -8.29 3.83
N LYS A 514 -36.96 -7.77 3.47
CA LYS A 514 -37.95 -7.25 4.41
C LYS A 514 -39.02 -8.30 4.77
N GLU A 515 -39.40 -9.15 3.82
CA GLU A 515 -40.38 -10.22 4.03
C GLU A 515 -39.74 -11.49 4.63
N GLU A 516 -38.43 -11.73 4.40
CA GLU A 516 -37.71 -12.88 4.94
C GLU A 516 -37.61 -12.89 6.47
N LYS A 517 -37.46 -11.72 7.10
CA LYS A 517 -37.38 -11.62 8.57
C LYS A 517 -38.70 -11.98 9.25
N ASP A 518 -39.81 -11.64 8.62
CA ASP A 518 -41.14 -11.89 9.19
C ASP A 518 -41.54 -13.37 8.97
N VAL A 519 -41.21 -13.94 7.81
CA VAL A 519 -41.50 -15.36 7.52
C VAL A 519 -40.61 -16.35 8.32
N LEU A 520 -39.34 -15.99 8.54
CA LEU A 520 -38.45 -16.78 9.40
C LEU A 520 -38.85 -16.66 10.88
N LYS A 521 -39.39 -15.53 11.31
CA LYS A 521 -39.88 -15.31 12.66
C LYS A 521 -41.12 -16.18 12.94
N ASP A 522 -42.06 -16.22 12.02
CA ASP A 522 -43.26 -17.05 12.11
C ASP A 522 -42.96 -18.56 12.06
N LEU A 523 -41.84 -18.98 11.40
CA LEU A 523 -41.40 -20.37 11.34
C LEU A 523 -40.68 -20.86 12.60
N PHE A 524 -40.15 -19.95 13.42
CA PHE A 524 -39.41 -20.28 14.65
C PHE A 524 -40.16 -19.92 15.93
N GLU A 525 -41.25 -19.11 15.87
CA GLU A 525 -42.10 -18.80 17.03
C GLU A 525 -43.07 -19.92 17.39
N ASP A 526 -43.44 -20.81 16.45
CA ASP A 526 -44.32 -21.98 16.72
C ASP A 526 -43.59 -23.19 17.37
N ASP A 527 -42.26 -23.20 17.48
CA ASP A 527 -41.49 -24.27 18.13
C ASP A 527 -41.01 -23.93 19.55
N LEU A 528 -41.50 -22.83 20.16
CA LEU A 528 -41.11 -22.38 21.51
C LEU A 528 -42.29 -22.29 22.50
N GLU A 529 -43.42 -23.02 22.27
CA GLU A 529 -44.41 -23.32 23.30
C GLU A 529 -44.38 -24.80 23.73
#